data_99345ff512635886454d0b87b68c5625
#
_entry.id   99345ff512635886454d0b87b68c5625
#
_cell.length_a   1.000
_cell.length_b   1.000
_cell.length_c   1.000
_cell.angle_alpha   90.00
_cell.angle_beta   90.00
_cell.angle_gamma   90.00
#
_symmetry.space_group_name_H-M   'P 1'
#
loop_
_entity.id
_entity.type
_entity.pdbx_description
1 polymer ?
#
loop_
_entity_poly.entity_id
_entity_poly.type
_entity_poly.pdbx_seq_one_letter_code
_entity_poly.pdbx_strand_id
1 'polypeptide(L)'
;LSKIYKVANGTADLYVYFYELALNMLKPNGLKGFICSNKFFRAKYGENLREYILQNTTILQIADFNGVKIFEDATVDSAITIFQKQKADNNSTFKVVDVDLINSYLMKQSDLTKTSFSFSNPKELAIKQKIEQIGTPLKEWDININSGIKTGFNEAFIIDEATKNELIKKDPKSAEIIKPLLKGRDIKKYDCIFKELYSIATFPVLKLEINNYTAIKEYLQSFGKRLEQTGEKGSRKKTTNKWFETQDNIAYYKDFEQEKIIFSKASKDTVFYYDKQHFYIDVTAYIISGNNLKYIISILNSLFFKTQFYKFYSGGGIDGEMTIFTLKEFPIPKIDEESQKPFINLVDEILEAKQKIKDYKPLLDEAIKNNNFDREIALKKELENLENICTTNEKIIDQMVYKLYDLTPDEIKIVENSFRN
;
A
#
# COMPACT_ATOMS: atom_id res chain seq x y z
N LEU A 1 -10.16 30.83 18.02
CA LEU A 1 -11.16 29.74 17.98
C LEU A 1 -11.03 28.83 19.21
N SER A 2 -9.82 28.45 19.63
CA SER A 2 -9.58 27.54 20.79
C SER A 2 -10.14 28.04 22.14
N LYS A 3 -10.39 29.35 22.30
CA LYS A 3 -11.02 29.93 23.50
C LYS A 3 -12.55 29.91 23.45
N ILE A 4 -13.14 29.64 22.28
CA ILE A 4 -14.59 29.78 22.04
C ILE A 4 -15.26 28.40 21.87
N TYR A 5 -14.56 27.46 21.19
CA TYR A 5 -15.10 26.16 20.81
C TYR A 5 -14.43 25.03 21.57
N LYS A 6 -15.23 24.10 22.08
CA LYS A 6 -14.74 22.88 22.77
C LYS A 6 -14.10 21.88 21.80
N VAL A 7 -14.56 21.86 20.56
CA VAL A 7 -14.04 20.99 19.49
C VAL A 7 -12.69 21.46 18.94
N ALA A 8 -12.16 22.58 19.42
CA ALA A 8 -10.95 23.19 18.90
C ALA A 8 -9.73 22.26 18.99
N ASN A 9 -8.99 22.18 17.88
CA ASN A 9 -7.69 21.56 17.76
C ASN A 9 -6.85 22.39 16.80
N GLY A 10 -5.55 22.52 17.07
CA GLY A 10 -4.64 23.40 16.29
C GLY A 10 -4.49 23.04 14.82
N THR A 11 -4.82 21.80 14.44
CA THR A 11 -4.77 21.30 13.05
C THR A 11 -6.16 20.99 12.48
N ALA A 12 -7.23 21.36 13.19
CA ALA A 12 -8.61 21.09 12.74
C ALA A 12 -9.00 21.99 11.58
N ASP A 13 -9.68 21.42 10.60
CA ASP A 13 -10.31 22.12 9.49
C ASP A 13 -11.55 22.92 9.97
N LEU A 14 -11.92 23.97 9.26
CA LEU A 14 -13.00 24.89 9.66
C LEU A 14 -14.35 24.20 9.85
N TYR A 15 -14.66 23.17 9.08
CA TYR A 15 -15.94 22.46 9.20
C TYR A 15 -16.16 21.85 10.58
N VAL A 16 -15.11 21.50 11.31
CA VAL A 16 -15.16 20.97 12.67
C VAL A 16 -15.87 21.95 13.61
N TYR A 17 -15.57 23.25 13.49
CA TYR A 17 -16.18 24.32 14.29
C TYR A 17 -17.64 24.54 13.94
N PHE A 18 -18.02 24.34 12.66
CA PHE A 18 -19.42 24.45 12.23
C PHE A 18 -20.31 23.37 12.84
N TYR A 19 -19.77 22.21 13.22
CA TYR A 19 -20.54 21.20 13.94
C TYR A 19 -20.97 21.69 15.31
N GLU A 20 -20.07 22.25 16.11
CA GLU A 20 -20.39 22.80 17.43
C GLU A 20 -21.30 24.04 17.30
N LEU A 21 -20.98 24.95 16.37
CA LEU A 21 -21.78 26.13 16.13
C LEU A 21 -23.24 25.75 15.80
N ALA A 22 -23.45 24.85 14.86
CA ALA A 22 -24.78 24.41 14.46
C ALA A 22 -25.56 23.79 15.65
N LEU A 23 -24.89 22.92 16.42
CA LEU A 23 -25.53 22.31 17.59
C LEU A 23 -25.85 23.35 18.68
N ASN A 24 -25.01 24.36 18.86
CA ASN A 24 -25.29 25.44 19.82
C ASN A 24 -26.50 26.27 19.40
N MET A 25 -26.72 26.50 18.10
CA MET A 25 -27.84 27.27 17.57
C MET A 25 -29.19 26.53 17.60
N LEU A 26 -29.20 25.20 17.71
CA LEU A 26 -30.42 24.41 17.75
C LEU A 26 -31.14 24.53 19.09
N LYS A 27 -32.47 24.46 19.05
CA LYS A 27 -33.30 24.20 20.25
C LYS A 27 -33.08 22.76 20.77
N PRO A 28 -33.35 22.47 22.02
CA PRO A 28 -33.41 21.08 22.50
C PRO A 28 -34.27 20.22 21.57
N ASN A 29 -33.80 19.00 21.28
CA ASN A 29 -34.39 18.05 20.32
C ASN A 29 -34.34 18.48 18.85
N GLY A 30 -33.75 19.64 18.53
CA GLY A 30 -33.58 20.09 17.14
C GLY A 30 -32.65 19.17 16.36
N LEU A 31 -32.86 19.11 15.05
CA LEU A 31 -32.09 18.25 14.13
C LEU A 31 -31.06 19.06 13.37
N LYS A 32 -29.90 18.44 13.16
CA LYS A 32 -28.82 18.95 12.29
C LYS A 32 -28.53 17.91 11.21
N GLY A 33 -28.56 18.34 9.94
CA GLY A 33 -28.08 17.53 8.81
C GLY A 33 -26.95 18.27 8.10
N PHE A 34 -25.80 17.61 7.94
CA PHE A 34 -24.64 18.14 7.21
C PHE A 34 -24.11 17.10 6.22
N ILE A 35 -23.65 17.59 5.07
CA ILE A 35 -22.72 16.89 4.20
C ILE A 35 -21.38 17.63 4.24
N CYS A 36 -20.32 16.93 4.61
CA CYS A 36 -18.96 17.51 4.68
C CYS A 36 -17.90 16.40 4.70
N SER A 37 -16.63 16.77 4.82
CA SER A 37 -15.54 15.81 4.91
C SER A 37 -15.74 14.80 6.03
N ASN A 38 -15.52 13.51 5.74
CA ASN A 38 -15.58 12.41 6.70
C ASN A 38 -14.29 12.23 7.51
N LYS A 39 -13.23 13.01 7.22
CA LYS A 39 -11.91 12.87 7.86
C LYS A 39 -11.96 12.90 9.38
N PHE A 40 -12.90 13.68 9.96
CA PHE A 40 -13.03 13.74 11.41
C PHE A 40 -13.43 12.41 12.04
N PHE A 41 -13.97 11.44 11.31
CA PHE A 41 -14.27 10.12 11.84
C PHE A 41 -13.01 9.37 12.30
N ARG A 42 -11.87 9.60 11.64
CA ARG A 42 -10.64 8.81 11.86
C ARG A 42 -9.43 9.67 12.26
N ALA A 43 -9.34 10.91 11.76
CA ALA A 43 -8.19 11.77 11.99
C ALA A 43 -8.03 12.18 13.46
N LYS A 44 -6.78 12.35 13.89
CA LYS A 44 -6.46 12.75 15.28
C LYS A 44 -7.07 14.09 15.65
N TYR A 45 -7.09 15.06 14.75
CA TYR A 45 -7.69 16.39 15.02
C TYR A 45 -9.21 16.32 15.27
N GLY A 46 -9.89 15.26 14.84
CA GLY A 46 -11.32 15.03 15.04
C GLY A 46 -11.70 14.51 16.42
N GLU A 47 -10.75 14.17 17.30
CA GLU A 47 -11.01 13.54 18.60
C GLU A 47 -11.93 14.39 19.48
N ASN A 48 -11.68 15.69 19.58
CA ASN A 48 -12.53 16.60 20.35
C ASN A 48 -13.95 16.70 19.79
N LEU A 49 -14.08 16.71 18.43
CA LEU A 49 -15.40 16.73 17.81
C LEU A 49 -16.18 15.43 18.05
N ARG A 50 -15.52 14.27 17.93
CA ARG A 50 -16.15 12.99 18.21
C ARG A 50 -16.62 12.91 19.66
N GLU A 51 -15.79 13.31 20.60
CA GLU A 51 -16.17 13.38 22.02
C GLU A 51 -17.35 14.32 22.23
N TYR A 52 -17.34 15.50 21.62
CA TYR A 52 -18.42 16.47 21.71
C TYR A 52 -19.76 15.92 21.17
N ILE A 53 -19.73 15.21 20.03
CA ILE A 53 -20.90 14.56 19.43
C ILE A 53 -21.44 13.50 20.39
N LEU A 54 -20.59 12.60 20.89
CA LEU A 54 -21.02 11.52 21.80
C LEU A 54 -21.63 12.04 23.10
N GLN A 55 -21.17 13.16 23.61
CA GLN A 55 -21.63 13.73 24.87
C GLN A 55 -22.92 14.56 24.76
N ASN A 56 -23.19 15.16 23.59
CA ASN A 56 -24.19 16.19 23.42
C ASN A 56 -25.30 15.87 22.40
N THR A 57 -25.19 14.73 21.69
CA THR A 57 -26.14 14.41 20.62
C THR A 57 -26.55 12.95 20.64
N THR A 58 -27.75 12.69 20.09
CA THR A 58 -28.15 11.40 19.59
C THR A 58 -27.93 11.37 18.09
N ILE A 59 -27.11 10.44 17.63
CA ILE A 59 -26.88 10.19 16.20
C ILE A 59 -28.12 9.48 15.66
N LEU A 60 -28.69 9.97 14.57
CA LEU A 60 -29.86 9.36 13.94
C LEU A 60 -29.45 8.59 12.68
N GLN A 61 -28.56 9.19 11.87
CA GLN A 61 -28.11 8.57 10.62
C GLN A 61 -26.72 9.07 10.24
N ILE A 62 -25.93 8.16 9.68
CA ILE A 62 -24.66 8.47 9.02
C ILE A 62 -24.63 7.71 7.69
N ALA A 63 -24.23 8.41 6.61
CA ALA A 63 -23.82 7.81 5.35
C ALA A 63 -22.38 8.24 5.10
N ASP A 64 -21.45 7.29 5.08
CA ASP A 64 -20.00 7.53 4.84
C ASP A 64 -19.66 7.14 3.39
N PHE A 65 -19.35 8.12 2.56
CA PHE A 65 -19.00 7.94 1.14
C PHE A 65 -17.50 7.73 0.94
N ASN A 66 -16.84 7.09 1.86
CA ASN A 66 -15.40 6.84 1.80
C ASN A 66 -15.02 6.12 0.48
N GLY A 67 -14.11 6.72 -0.28
CA GLY A 67 -13.66 6.19 -1.58
C GLY A 67 -14.63 6.45 -2.75
N VAL A 68 -15.78 7.10 -2.53
CA VAL A 68 -16.72 7.47 -3.57
C VAL A 68 -16.70 8.96 -3.82
N LYS A 69 -16.45 9.37 -5.06
CA LYS A 69 -16.46 10.79 -5.46
C LYS A 69 -17.88 11.31 -5.57
N ILE A 70 -18.31 12.15 -4.62
CA ILE A 70 -19.65 12.77 -4.58
C ILE A 70 -19.67 14.12 -5.30
N PHE A 71 -18.60 14.89 -5.23
CA PHE A 71 -18.50 16.21 -5.86
C PHE A 71 -17.51 16.17 -7.02
N GLU A 72 -17.88 16.78 -8.17
CA GLU A 72 -17.04 16.76 -9.39
C GLU A 72 -15.70 17.49 -9.18
N ASP A 73 -15.70 18.60 -8.46
CA ASP A 73 -14.53 19.46 -8.29
C ASP A 73 -13.78 19.28 -6.97
N ALA A 74 -14.25 18.40 -6.08
CA ALA A 74 -13.61 18.15 -4.80
C ALA A 74 -13.06 16.73 -4.69
N THR A 75 -11.79 16.62 -4.29
CA THR A 75 -11.10 15.35 -4.02
C THR A 75 -11.19 14.99 -2.52
N VAL A 76 -12.37 15.16 -1.91
CA VAL A 76 -12.56 14.95 -0.47
C VAL A 76 -13.62 13.87 -0.26
N ASP A 77 -13.27 12.85 0.50
CA ASP A 77 -14.26 11.89 0.99
C ASP A 77 -15.27 12.60 1.88
N SER A 78 -16.55 12.38 1.58
CA SER A 78 -17.66 13.06 2.23
C SER A 78 -18.49 12.12 3.08
N ALA A 79 -19.22 12.67 4.03
CA ALA A 79 -20.27 11.97 4.78
C ALA A 79 -21.48 12.85 5.00
N ILE A 80 -22.67 12.22 4.99
CA ILE A 80 -23.90 12.83 5.48
C ILE A 80 -24.09 12.40 6.93
N THR A 81 -24.28 13.37 7.82
CA THR A 81 -24.52 13.14 9.24
C THR A 81 -25.81 13.81 9.70
N ILE A 82 -26.70 13.06 10.36
CA ILE A 82 -27.95 13.58 10.94
C ILE A 82 -27.90 13.33 12.44
N PHE A 83 -27.89 14.42 13.20
CA PHE A 83 -27.81 14.41 14.67
C PHE A 83 -29.02 15.15 15.27
N GLN A 84 -29.46 14.68 16.43
CA GLN A 84 -30.43 15.38 17.27
C GLN A 84 -29.70 16.00 18.48
N LYS A 85 -30.05 17.23 18.84
CA LYS A 85 -29.54 17.92 20.03
C LYS A 85 -30.22 17.34 21.29
N GLN A 86 -29.85 16.13 21.63
CA GLN A 86 -30.28 15.39 22.80
C GLN A 86 -29.18 14.37 23.14
N LYS A 87 -28.82 14.26 24.41
CA LYS A 87 -27.87 13.24 24.82
C LYS A 87 -28.44 11.84 24.60
N ALA A 88 -27.68 10.97 23.95
CA ALA A 88 -28.06 9.58 23.74
C ALA A 88 -28.11 8.80 25.07
N ASP A 89 -29.02 7.83 25.15
CA ASP A 89 -29.03 6.81 26.19
C ASP A 89 -28.13 5.61 25.79
N ASN A 90 -27.94 4.67 26.73
CA ASN A 90 -27.06 3.51 26.50
C ASN A 90 -27.56 2.54 25.43
N ASN A 91 -28.84 2.61 25.06
CA ASN A 91 -29.49 1.76 24.07
C ASN A 91 -29.74 2.48 22.74
N SER A 92 -29.34 3.74 22.63
CA SER A 92 -29.52 4.54 21.41
C SER A 92 -28.83 3.88 20.23
N THR A 93 -29.60 3.64 19.17
CA THR A 93 -29.13 3.13 17.90
C THR A 93 -29.28 4.16 16.80
N PHE A 94 -28.43 4.11 15.80
CA PHE A 94 -28.54 4.96 14.64
C PHE A 94 -28.41 4.15 13.35
N LYS A 95 -28.91 4.73 12.26
CA LYS A 95 -28.89 4.12 10.94
C LYS A 95 -27.55 4.44 10.26
N VAL A 96 -26.79 3.42 9.90
CA VAL A 96 -25.67 3.54 8.96
C VAL A 96 -26.20 3.19 7.58
N VAL A 97 -26.00 4.08 6.63
CA VAL A 97 -26.48 3.95 5.26
C VAL A 97 -25.28 3.73 4.34
N ASP A 98 -25.36 2.72 3.49
CA ASP A 98 -24.32 2.41 2.52
C ASP A 98 -24.24 3.48 1.43
N VAL A 99 -23.15 3.47 0.67
CA VAL A 99 -22.86 4.44 -0.40
C VAL A 99 -23.92 4.47 -1.51
N ASP A 100 -24.69 3.38 -1.69
CA ASP A 100 -25.81 3.30 -2.63
C ASP A 100 -27.07 4.03 -2.13
N LEU A 101 -27.09 4.49 -0.87
CA LEU A 101 -28.20 5.09 -0.16
C LEU A 101 -29.47 4.21 -0.05
N ILE A 102 -29.37 2.94 -0.42
CA ILE A 102 -30.47 1.96 -0.41
C ILE A 102 -30.33 1.04 0.80
N ASN A 103 -29.14 0.42 0.94
CA ASN A 103 -28.87 -0.50 2.03
C ASN A 103 -28.51 0.25 3.30
N SER A 104 -28.87 -0.34 4.42
CA SER A 104 -28.58 0.26 5.72
C SER A 104 -28.68 -0.78 6.84
N TYR A 105 -27.98 -0.52 7.94
CA TYR A 105 -28.06 -1.31 9.16
C TYR A 105 -28.07 -0.41 10.39
N LEU A 106 -28.49 -0.96 11.52
CA LEU A 106 -28.49 -0.26 12.80
C LEU A 106 -27.20 -0.55 13.58
N MET A 107 -26.65 0.50 14.16
CA MET A 107 -25.47 0.44 15.02
C MET A 107 -25.77 1.13 16.35
N LYS A 108 -25.24 0.61 17.46
CA LYS A 108 -25.36 1.27 18.75
C LYS A 108 -24.41 2.46 18.82
N GLN A 109 -24.88 3.59 19.33
CA GLN A 109 -24.01 4.75 19.51
C GLN A 109 -22.92 4.50 20.54
N SER A 110 -23.15 3.59 21.51
CA SER A 110 -22.16 3.16 22.51
C SER A 110 -20.95 2.43 21.91
N ASP A 111 -21.05 1.92 20.67
CA ASP A 111 -19.93 1.25 19.98
C ASP A 111 -18.94 2.24 19.38
N LEU A 112 -19.32 3.52 19.32
CA LEU A 112 -18.44 4.60 18.86
C LEU A 112 -17.59 5.13 20.00
N THR A 113 -16.34 5.46 19.72
CA THR A 113 -15.39 6.02 20.68
C THR A 113 -14.83 7.35 20.19
N LYS A 114 -14.32 8.17 21.12
CA LYS A 114 -13.66 9.41 20.74
C LYS A 114 -12.38 9.20 19.90
N THR A 115 -11.77 8.03 19.99
CA THR A 115 -10.57 7.69 19.21
C THR A 115 -10.88 7.50 17.73
N SER A 116 -12.04 6.89 17.42
CA SER A 116 -12.47 6.66 16.03
C SER A 116 -13.98 6.39 15.96
N PHE A 117 -14.61 6.90 14.91
CA PHE A 117 -15.93 6.46 14.45
C PHE A 117 -15.74 5.47 13.30
N SER A 118 -15.99 4.19 13.58
CA SER A 118 -15.98 3.12 12.59
C SER A 118 -17.41 2.62 12.39
N PHE A 119 -17.85 2.59 11.13
CA PHE A 119 -19.20 2.21 10.75
C PHE A 119 -19.21 0.85 10.05
N SER A 120 -18.38 -0.06 10.50
CA SER A 120 -18.36 -1.41 9.93
C SER A 120 -19.61 -2.17 10.34
N ASN A 121 -20.19 -2.88 9.38
CA ASN A 121 -21.29 -3.80 9.61
C ASN A 121 -20.90 -4.83 10.70
N PRO A 122 -21.77 -5.23 11.62
CA PRO A 122 -21.46 -6.23 12.64
C PRO A 122 -20.84 -7.52 12.09
N LYS A 123 -21.25 -7.95 10.90
CA LYS A 123 -20.65 -9.12 10.21
C LYS A 123 -19.21 -8.85 9.79
N GLU A 124 -18.89 -7.64 9.36
CA GLU A 124 -17.52 -7.23 8.99
C GLU A 124 -16.63 -7.07 10.21
N LEU A 125 -17.19 -6.57 11.32
CA LEU A 125 -16.47 -6.52 12.61
C LEU A 125 -16.14 -7.93 13.10
N ALA A 126 -17.02 -8.91 12.90
CA ALA A 126 -16.74 -10.31 13.20
C ALA A 126 -15.55 -10.84 12.39
N ILE A 127 -15.46 -10.49 11.10
CA ILE A 127 -14.29 -10.83 10.27
C ILE A 127 -13.03 -10.19 10.84
N LYS A 128 -13.07 -8.90 11.17
CA LYS A 128 -11.93 -8.19 11.80
C LYS A 128 -11.49 -8.85 13.09
N GLN A 129 -12.43 -9.23 13.96
CA GLN A 129 -12.12 -9.93 15.20
C GLN A 129 -11.42 -11.28 14.95
N LYS A 130 -11.87 -12.05 13.96
CA LYS A 130 -11.18 -13.30 13.56
C LYS A 130 -9.76 -13.03 13.08
N ILE A 131 -9.55 -11.99 12.24
CA ILE A 131 -8.22 -11.58 11.78
C ILE A 131 -7.29 -11.32 12.98
N GLU A 132 -7.77 -10.54 13.95
CA GLU A 132 -6.98 -10.15 15.12
C GLU A 132 -6.75 -11.28 16.13
N GLN A 133 -7.68 -12.25 16.23
CA GLN A 133 -7.56 -13.38 17.14
C GLN A 133 -6.68 -14.51 16.58
N ILE A 134 -6.74 -14.74 15.28
CA ILE A 134 -6.06 -15.87 14.62
C ILE A 134 -4.67 -15.44 14.13
N GLY A 135 -4.55 -14.21 13.63
CA GLY A 135 -3.32 -13.72 13.03
C GLY A 135 -2.34 -13.14 14.03
N THR A 136 -1.07 -13.13 13.66
CA THR A 136 0.02 -12.43 14.33
C THR A 136 0.44 -11.24 13.47
N PRO A 137 0.48 -10.00 14.00
CA PRO A 137 0.92 -8.83 13.24
C PRO A 137 2.27 -9.03 12.56
N LEU A 138 2.41 -8.56 11.31
CA LEU A 138 3.66 -8.72 10.55
C LEU A 138 4.89 -8.15 11.26
N LYS A 139 4.74 -7.15 12.12
CA LYS A 139 5.84 -6.62 12.96
C LYS A 139 6.44 -7.65 13.93
N GLU A 140 5.72 -8.74 14.22
CA GLU A 140 6.15 -9.81 15.13
C GLU A 140 6.68 -11.04 14.39
N TRP A 141 6.76 -10.97 13.04
CA TRP A 141 7.38 -11.99 12.21
C TRP A 141 8.89 -11.73 12.08
N ASP A 142 9.64 -12.80 11.81
CA ASP A 142 11.08 -12.71 11.52
C ASP A 142 11.33 -12.18 10.11
N ILE A 143 10.95 -10.92 9.90
CA ILE A 143 11.07 -10.19 8.64
C ILE A 143 11.51 -8.75 8.90
N ASN A 144 12.11 -8.13 7.88
CA ASN A 144 12.40 -6.71 7.84
C ASN A 144 11.57 -6.06 6.73
N ILE A 145 11.00 -4.90 6.99
CA ILE A 145 10.31 -4.10 5.97
C ILE A 145 11.05 -2.79 5.83
N ASN A 146 11.65 -2.56 4.65
CA ASN A 146 12.51 -1.42 4.37
C ASN A 146 12.04 -0.62 3.16
N SER A 147 12.37 0.68 3.14
CA SER A 147 12.06 1.60 2.04
C SER A 147 13.07 1.44 0.90
N GLY A 148 12.67 1.85 -0.30
CA GLY A 148 13.61 1.99 -1.41
C GLY A 148 14.55 3.19 -1.27
N ILE A 149 15.49 3.29 -2.19
CA ILE A 149 16.63 4.21 -2.19
C ILE A 149 16.15 5.64 -2.47
N LYS A 150 16.49 6.55 -1.57
CA LYS A 150 16.37 7.98 -1.78
C LYS A 150 17.72 8.56 -2.18
N THR A 151 17.87 8.81 -3.48
CA THR A 151 19.13 9.31 -4.04
C THR A 151 19.41 10.77 -3.70
N GLY A 152 18.34 11.55 -3.53
CA GLY A 152 18.40 13.02 -3.44
C GLY A 152 18.57 13.72 -4.79
N PHE A 153 18.91 12.98 -5.86
CA PHE A 153 19.04 13.49 -7.22
C PHE A 153 18.98 12.35 -8.24
N ASN A 154 17.77 11.95 -8.64
CA ASN A 154 17.56 10.76 -9.47
C ASN A 154 18.28 10.82 -10.83
N GLU A 155 18.41 12.00 -11.47
CA GLU A 155 19.06 12.16 -12.76
C GLU A 155 20.53 11.67 -12.76
N ALA A 156 21.22 11.80 -11.62
CA ALA A 156 22.61 11.36 -11.50
C ALA A 156 22.76 9.90 -11.09
N PHE A 157 21.81 9.36 -10.30
CA PHE A 157 21.95 8.03 -9.70
C PHE A 157 21.09 6.95 -10.34
N ILE A 158 20.12 7.31 -11.18
CA ILE A 158 19.28 6.36 -11.92
C ILE A 158 19.59 6.53 -13.39
N ILE A 159 20.21 5.52 -13.98
CA ILE A 159 20.72 5.51 -15.35
C ILE A 159 20.01 4.45 -16.18
N ASP A 160 19.99 4.64 -17.48
CA ASP A 160 19.52 3.67 -18.47
C ASP A 160 20.61 2.64 -18.85
N GLU A 161 20.22 1.67 -19.65
CA GLU A 161 21.14 0.62 -20.13
C GLU A 161 22.29 1.17 -20.98
N ALA A 162 22.02 2.16 -21.81
CA ALA A 162 23.05 2.76 -22.67
C ALA A 162 24.16 3.41 -21.83
N THR A 163 23.77 4.23 -20.84
CA THR A 163 24.70 4.86 -19.89
C THR A 163 25.46 3.81 -19.07
N LYS A 164 24.76 2.78 -18.55
CA LYS A 164 25.40 1.65 -17.84
C LYS A 164 26.50 1.02 -18.70
N ASN A 165 26.19 0.68 -19.96
CA ASN A 165 27.12 0.01 -20.85
C ASN A 165 28.34 0.89 -21.19
N GLU A 166 28.12 2.20 -21.37
CA GLU A 166 29.19 3.17 -21.57
C GLU A 166 30.13 3.24 -20.35
N LEU A 167 29.58 3.34 -19.15
CA LEU A 167 30.38 3.42 -17.92
C LEU A 167 31.20 2.15 -17.68
N ILE A 168 30.56 0.96 -17.86
CA ILE A 168 31.28 -0.32 -17.72
C ILE A 168 32.36 -0.50 -18.80
N LYS A 169 32.12 -0.04 -20.03
CA LYS A 169 33.12 -0.08 -21.09
C LYS A 169 34.34 0.80 -20.78
N LYS A 170 34.11 1.98 -20.17
CA LYS A 170 35.19 2.89 -19.75
C LYS A 170 35.96 2.37 -18.54
N ASP A 171 35.27 1.78 -17.59
CA ASP A 171 35.82 1.24 -16.36
C ASP A 171 35.02 0.01 -15.93
N PRO A 172 35.52 -1.22 -16.22
CA PRO A 172 34.83 -2.46 -15.90
C PRO A 172 34.43 -2.60 -14.42
N LYS A 173 35.18 -1.97 -13.52
CA LYS A 173 34.91 -1.97 -12.09
C LYS A 173 33.58 -1.28 -11.74
N SER A 174 33.10 -0.39 -12.61
CA SER A 174 31.78 0.25 -12.46
C SER A 174 30.65 -0.75 -12.31
N ALA A 175 30.77 -1.96 -12.88
CA ALA A 175 29.75 -3.02 -12.76
C ALA A 175 29.49 -3.45 -11.31
N GLU A 176 30.44 -3.30 -10.40
CA GLU A 176 30.30 -3.68 -8.99
C GLU A 176 29.22 -2.86 -8.28
N ILE A 177 29.07 -1.58 -8.67
CA ILE A 177 28.17 -0.61 -8.00
C ILE A 177 27.00 -0.15 -8.87
N ILE A 178 26.84 -0.67 -10.08
CA ILE A 178 25.66 -0.47 -10.92
C ILE A 178 24.71 -1.64 -10.70
N LYS A 179 23.51 -1.37 -10.17
CA LYS A 179 22.54 -2.38 -9.76
C LYS A 179 21.21 -2.20 -10.50
N PRO A 180 20.55 -3.29 -10.96
CA PRO A 180 19.24 -3.18 -11.61
C PRO A 180 18.19 -2.58 -10.66
N LEU A 181 17.33 -1.70 -11.18
CA LEU A 181 16.40 -0.90 -10.38
C LEU A 181 14.96 -1.07 -10.88
N LEU A 182 14.02 -1.32 -9.95
CA LEU A 182 12.58 -1.21 -10.18
C LEU A 182 12.01 0.04 -9.50
N LYS A 183 10.96 0.59 -10.09
CA LYS A 183 10.09 1.62 -9.48
C LYS A 183 8.77 1.01 -9.04
N GLY A 184 8.09 1.63 -8.09
CA GLY A 184 6.82 1.13 -7.56
C GLY A 184 5.79 0.82 -8.66
N ARG A 185 5.70 1.66 -9.71
CA ARG A 185 4.77 1.46 -10.85
C ARG A 185 5.07 0.23 -11.72
N ASP A 186 6.28 -0.31 -11.59
CA ASP A 186 6.74 -1.45 -12.39
C ASP A 186 6.38 -2.80 -11.72
N ILE A 187 5.89 -2.76 -10.49
CA ILE A 187 5.48 -3.94 -9.71
C ILE A 187 4.09 -4.40 -10.15
N LYS A 188 3.94 -5.71 -10.32
CA LYS A 188 2.70 -6.41 -10.63
C LYS A 188 2.51 -7.59 -9.69
N LYS A 189 1.30 -8.15 -9.64
CA LYS A 189 0.99 -9.32 -8.82
C LYS A 189 1.81 -10.52 -9.30
N TYR A 190 2.70 -11.02 -8.43
CA TYR A 190 3.67 -12.09 -8.72
C TYR A 190 4.62 -11.79 -9.89
N ASP A 191 4.74 -10.53 -10.32
CA ASP A 191 5.50 -10.17 -11.51
C ASP A 191 6.06 -8.74 -11.43
N CYS A 192 6.97 -8.39 -12.35
CA CYS A 192 7.47 -7.03 -12.53
C CYS A 192 7.76 -6.72 -14.00
N ILE A 193 7.76 -5.44 -14.35
CA ILE A 193 8.16 -4.95 -15.67
C ILE A 193 9.50 -4.24 -15.51
N PHE A 194 10.60 -4.93 -15.85
CA PHE A 194 11.92 -4.32 -15.81
C PHE A 194 12.11 -3.41 -17.03
N LYS A 195 12.40 -2.14 -16.79
CA LYS A 195 12.58 -1.10 -17.81
C LYS A 195 14.04 -0.75 -18.06
N GLU A 196 14.95 -1.67 -17.79
CA GLU A 196 16.38 -1.50 -18.00
C GLU A 196 16.93 -0.23 -17.33
N LEU A 197 16.39 0.07 -16.12
CA LEU A 197 16.90 1.12 -15.27
C LEU A 197 17.86 0.54 -14.23
N TYR A 198 18.88 1.30 -13.91
CA TYR A 198 19.94 0.89 -12.99
C TYR A 198 20.23 2.00 -11.99
N SER A 199 20.60 1.62 -10.77
CA SER A 199 21.05 2.55 -9.73
C SER A 199 22.56 2.51 -9.60
N ILE A 200 23.20 3.68 -9.51
CA ILE A 200 24.59 3.80 -9.06
C ILE A 200 24.56 3.74 -7.53
N ALA A 201 24.96 2.61 -6.96
CA ALA A 201 24.85 2.28 -5.54
C ALA A 201 26.05 2.84 -4.74
N THR A 202 26.11 4.15 -4.62
CA THR A 202 27.12 4.85 -3.79
C THR A 202 26.55 5.21 -2.41
N PHE A 203 26.11 4.20 -1.66
CA PHE A 203 25.53 4.41 -0.34
C PHE A 203 26.58 4.79 0.69
N PRO A 204 26.33 5.76 1.59
CA PRO A 204 27.29 6.16 2.64
C PRO A 204 27.80 4.99 3.49
N VAL A 205 26.93 3.99 3.78
CA VAL A 205 27.32 2.80 4.55
C VAL A 205 28.44 1.98 3.89
N LEU A 206 28.55 2.02 2.57
CA LEU A 206 29.58 1.28 1.82
C LEU A 206 30.97 1.89 1.98
N LYS A 207 31.07 3.12 2.42
CA LYS A 207 32.36 3.86 2.61
C LYS A 207 33.28 3.77 1.38
N LEU A 208 32.67 3.89 0.18
CA LEU A 208 33.39 3.71 -1.07
C LEU A 208 34.52 4.76 -1.25
N GLU A 209 35.60 4.29 -1.83
CA GLU A 209 36.65 5.17 -2.35
C GLU A 209 36.37 5.41 -3.84
N ILE A 210 35.72 6.55 -4.15
CA ILE A 210 35.24 6.86 -5.51
C ILE A 210 36.35 6.90 -6.56
N ASN A 211 37.57 7.15 -6.15
CA ASN A 211 38.75 7.12 -7.05
C ASN A 211 39.01 5.73 -7.65
N ASN A 212 38.49 4.67 -7.04
CA ASN A 212 38.54 3.31 -7.57
C ASN A 212 37.52 3.04 -8.68
N TYR A 213 36.58 3.96 -8.97
CA TYR A 213 35.52 3.87 -9.95
C TYR A 213 35.60 5.10 -10.87
N THR A 214 36.61 5.14 -11.70
CA THR A 214 36.98 6.36 -12.45
C THR A 214 35.88 6.85 -13.37
N ALA A 215 35.21 5.95 -14.11
CA ALA A 215 34.14 6.33 -15.01
C ALA A 215 32.90 6.85 -14.25
N ILE A 216 32.53 6.22 -13.13
CA ILE A 216 31.44 6.68 -12.26
C ILE A 216 31.79 8.05 -11.65
N LYS A 217 33.03 8.23 -11.20
CA LYS A 217 33.50 9.52 -10.65
C LYS A 217 33.33 10.65 -11.65
N GLU A 218 33.87 10.48 -12.87
CA GLU A 218 33.75 11.47 -13.95
C GLU A 218 32.29 11.76 -14.32
N TYR A 219 31.49 10.72 -14.47
CA TYR A 219 30.08 10.85 -14.76
C TYR A 219 29.33 11.66 -13.67
N LEU A 220 29.51 11.33 -12.41
CA LEU A 220 28.90 12.06 -11.31
C LEU A 220 29.43 13.50 -11.22
N GLN A 221 30.71 13.75 -11.44
CA GLN A 221 31.32 15.10 -11.46
C GLN A 221 30.70 15.99 -12.54
N SER A 222 30.26 15.43 -13.67
CA SER A 222 29.62 16.20 -14.75
C SER A 222 28.36 16.97 -14.33
N PHE A 223 27.70 16.57 -13.23
CA PHE A 223 26.53 17.27 -12.69
C PHE A 223 26.90 18.51 -11.84
N GLY A 224 28.17 18.68 -11.48
CA GLY A 224 28.68 19.85 -10.78
C GLY A 224 27.95 20.13 -9.47
N LYS A 225 27.63 21.40 -9.21
CA LYS A 225 26.97 21.88 -7.98
C LYS A 225 25.65 21.18 -7.68
N ARG A 226 24.92 20.70 -8.71
CA ARG A 226 23.63 19.99 -8.53
C ARG A 226 23.77 18.73 -7.71
N LEU A 227 24.94 18.10 -7.70
CA LEU A 227 25.22 16.88 -6.95
C LEU A 227 25.74 17.13 -5.53
N GLU A 228 26.20 18.33 -5.20
CA GLU A 228 26.68 18.66 -3.86
C GLU A 228 25.54 18.60 -2.83
N GLN A 229 25.86 18.22 -1.59
CA GLN A 229 24.89 18.09 -0.48
C GLN A 229 25.05 19.24 0.54
N THR A 230 25.07 20.49 0.03
CA THR A 230 25.31 21.69 0.83
C THR A 230 24.01 22.35 1.34
N GLY A 231 22.86 22.06 0.71
CA GLY A 231 21.59 22.71 0.99
C GLY A 231 21.48 24.10 0.38
N GLU A 232 22.46 24.57 -0.39
CA GLU A 232 22.39 25.80 -1.11
C GLU A 232 21.47 25.72 -2.34
N LYS A 233 21.11 26.88 -2.88
CA LYS A 233 20.30 26.95 -4.10
C LYS A 233 20.99 26.21 -5.26
N GLY A 234 20.29 25.22 -5.82
CA GLY A 234 20.78 24.39 -6.92
C GLY A 234 21.62 23.19 -6.49
N SER A 235 21.77 22.92 -5.19
CA SER A 235 22.38 21.70 -4.65
C SER A 235 21.32 20.80 -4.00
N ARG A 236 21.72 19.55 -3.65
CA ARG A 236 20.89 18.64 -2.87
C ARG A 236 20.75 19.12 -1.42
N LYS A 237 19.75 18.56 -0.70
CA LYS A 237 19.56 18.80 0.74
C LYS A 237 20.86 18.61 1.50
N LYS A 238 21.15 19.50 2.47
CA LYS A 238 22.35 19.42 3.32
C LYS A 238 22.38 18.10 4.10
N THR A 239 23.48 17.39 3.99
CA THR A 239 23.82 16.18 4.76
C THR A 239 25.29 16.22 5.16
N THR A 240 25.78 15.19 5.86
CA THR A 240 27.20 14.96 6.14
C THR A 240 27.85 13.99 5.15
N ASN A 241 27.09 13.52 4.14
CA ASN A 241 27.55 12.55 3.16
C ASN A 241 28.54 13.22 2.17
N LYS A 242 29.38 12.39 1.55
CA LYS A 242 30.27 12.86 0.49
C LYS A 242 29.45 13.25 -0.76
N TRP A 243 29.95 14.13 -1.58
CA TRP A 243 29.27 14.67 -2.77
C TRP A 243 28.74 13.61 -3.74
N PHE A 244 29.41 12.46 -3.86
CA PHE A 244 29.05 11.34 -4.73
C PHE A 244 28.12 10.32 -4.08
N GLU A 245 27.86 10.41 -2.78
CA GLU A 245 27.00 9.46 -2.06
C GLU A 245 25.53 9.81 -2.23
N THR A 246 24.67 8.79 -2.17
CA THR A 246 23.21 8.98 -2.12
C THR A 246 22.79 9.72 -0.85
N GLN A 247 21.54 10.23 -0.83
CA GLN A 247 21.06 10.98 0.33
C GLN A 247 20.88 10.10 1.57
N ASP A 248 20.31 8.91 1.40
CA ASP A 248 20.05 7.98 2.50
C ASP A 248 21.17 6.97 2.66
N ASN A 249 21.45 6.57 3.89
CA ASN A 249 22.57 5.69 4.25
C ASN A 249 22.42 4.25 3.73
N ILE A 250 21.19 3.75 3.60
CA ILE A 250 20.84 2.38 3.12
C ILE A 250 21.62 1.29 3.88
N ALA A 251 21.59 1.31 5.22
CA ALA A 251 22.29 0.32 6.05
C ALA A 251 21.83 -1.13 5.80
N TYR A 252 20.63 -1.30 5.26
CA TYR A 252 20.01 -2.57 4.88
C TYR A 252 20.25 -2.97 3.42
N TYR A 253 21.28 -2.44 2.75
CA TYR A 253 21.52 -2.70 1.32
C TYR A 253 21.64 -4.20 0.98
N LYS A 254 22.09 -5.03 1.94
CA LYS A 254 22.16 -6.49 1.77
C LYS A 254 20.79 -7.14 1.59
N ASP A 255 19.72 -6.52 2.07
CA ASP A 255 18.36 -7.02 1.89
C ASP A 255 17.93 -6.95 0.41
N PHE A 256 18.54 -6.05 -0.40
CA PHE A 256 18.32 -6.04 -1.85
C PHE A 256 19.02 -7.21 -2.57
N GLU A 257 20.05 -7.78 -1.97
CA GLU A 257 20.88 -8.84 -2.55
C GLU A 257 20.38 -10.26 -2.15
N GLN A 258 19.20 -10.33 -1.53
CA GLN A 258 18.54 -11.57 -1.14
C GLN A 258 17.17 -11.70 -1.82
N GLU A 259 16.58 -12.92 -1.77
CA GLU A 259 15.18 -13.10 -2.12
C GLU A 259 14.31 -12.23 -1.20
N LYS A 260 13.32 -11.55 -1.79
CA LYS A 260 12.48 -10.61 -1.07
C LYS A 260 11.14 -10.40 -1.76
N ILE A 261 10.20 -9.83 -1.04
CA ILE A 261 8.94 -9.35 -1.62
C ILE A 261 9.12 -7.84 -1.89
N ILE A 262 8.74 -7.38 -3.07
CA ILE A 262 8.71 -5.96 -3.45
C ILE A 262 7.26 -5.53 -3.64
N PHE A 263 6.90 -4.34 -3.13
CA PHE A 263 5.57 -3.77 -3.31
C PHE A 263 5.60 -2.25 -3.47
N SER A 264 4.59 -1.70 -4.16
CA SER A 264 4.49 -0.27 -4.43
C SER A 264 4.00 0.49 -3.20
N LYS A 265 4.54 1.69 -2.96
CA LYS A 265 4.09 2.60 -1.93
C LYS A 265 2.72 3.21 -2.23
N ALA A 266 2.50 3.59 -3.49
CA ALA A 266 1.28 4.25 -3.95
C ALA A 266 0.65 3.40 -5.06
N SER A 267 -0.17 2.44 -4.69
CA SER A 267 -0.94 1.65 -5.64
C SER A 267 -2.38 1.53 -5.15
N LYS A 268 -3.32 1.79 -6.05
CA LYS A 268 -4.75 1.48 -5.81
C LYS A 268 -4.99 -0.03 -5.72
N ASP A 269 -4.05 -0.83 -6.28
CA ASP A 269 -4.04 -2.28 -6.18
C ASP A 269 -2.91 -2.74 -5.27
N THR A 270 -3.25 -3.53 -4.25
CA THR A 270 -2.26 -4.25 -3.45
C THR A 270 -1.65 -5.34 -4.31
N VAL A 271 -0.44 -5.12 -4.79
CA VAL A 271 0.30 -6.08 -5.60
C VAL A 271 1.70 -6.28 -5.04
N PHE A 272 2.07 -7.54 -4.90
CA PHE A 272 3.35 -7.95 -4.35
C PHE A 272 4.07 -8.85 -5.35
N TYR A 273 5.35 -8.57 -5.57
CA TYR A 273 6.24 -9.32 -6.43
C TYR A 273 7.29 -10.06 -5.59
N TYR A 274 7.51 -11.34 -5.87
CA TYR A 274 8.58 -12.13 -5.26
C TYR A 274 9.84 -12.04 -6.11
N ASP A 275 10.84 -11.34 -5.61
CA ASP A 275 12.07 -11.05 -6.34
C ASP A 275 13.18 -12.06 -6.03
N LYS A 276 13.61 -12.79 -7.09
CA LYS A 276 14.79 -13.66 -7.11
C LYS A 276 15.95 -13.06 -7.93
N GLN A 277 15.72 -11.89 -8.56
CA GLN A 277 16.67 -11.26 -9.47
C GLN A 277 17.50 -10.16 -8.79
N HIS A 278 17.30 -9.97 -7.49
CA HIS A 278 18.04 -9.02 -6.65
C HIS A 278 17.91 -7.57 -7.12
N PHE A 279 16.73 -7.17 -7.55
CA PHE A 279 16.45 -5.79 -7.90
C PHE A 279 16.60 -4.87 -6.69
N TYR A 280 17.21 -3.73 -6.93
CA TYR A 280 17.13 -2.57 -6.07
C TYR A 280 15.85 -1.80 -6.37
N ILE A 281 15.39 -0.96 -5.47
CA ILE A 281 14.15 -0.19 -5.66
C ILE A 281 14.36 1.27 -5.29
N ASP A 282 13.62 2.17 -5.95
CA ASP A 282 13.60 3.58 -5.57
C ASP A 282 12.59 3.85 -4.43
N VAL A 283 12.55 5.09 -3.97
CA VAL A 283 11.69 5.56 -2.87
C VAL A 283 10.20 5.30 -3.06
N THR A 284 9.75 4.93 -4.27
CA THR A 284 8.35 4.65 -4.59
C THR A 284 7.91 3.21 -4.26
N ALA A 285 8.82 2.39 -3.77
CA ALA A 285 8.56 1.00 -3.38
C ALA A 285 9.15 0.65 -2.02
N TYR A 286 8.75 -0.50 -1.50
CA TYR A 286 9.21 -1.12 -0.26
C TYR A 286 9.63 -2.55 -0.53
N ILE A 287 10.46 -3.11 0.37
CA ILE A 287 10.82 -4.53 0.38
C ILE A 287 10.44 -5.18 1.71
N ILE A 288 10.15 -6.49 1.65
CA ILE A 288 10.08 -7.38 2.82
C ILE A 288 11.14 -8.45 2.61
N SER A 289 12.09 -8.54 3.51
CA SER A 289 13.16 -9.57 3.56
C SER A 289 13.03 -10.41 4.83
N GLY A 290 13.58 -11.63 4.86
CA GLY A 290 13.53 -12.52 6.01
C GLY A 290 12.92 -13.88 5.69
N ASN A 291 12.25 -14.50 6.67
CA ASN A 291 11.75 -15.86 6.57
C ASN A 291 10.29 -15.95 6.09
N ASN A 292 9.88 -17.13 5.61
CA ASN A 292 8.50 -17.46 5.21
C ASN A 292 7.91 -16.60 4.08
N LEU A 293 8.74 -15.98 3.25
CA LEU A 293 8.31 -14.98 2.26
C LEU A 293 7.28 -15.50 1.26
N LYS A 294 7.40 -16.78 0.79
CA LYS A 294 6.42 -17.33 -0.15
C LYS A 294 5.06 -17.58 0.48
N TYR A 295 5.02 -17.98 1.74
CA TYR A 295 3.77 -18.08 2.49
C TYR A 295 3.17 -16.67 2.72
N ILE A 296 3.97 -15.70 3.14
CA ILE A 296 3.52 -14.33 3.36
C ILE A 296 2.96 -13.72 2.07
N ILE A 297 3.64 -13.85 0.94
CA ILE A 297 3.16 -13.26 -0.33
C ILE A 297 1.88 -13.92 -0.83
N SER A 298 1.64 -15.21 -0.54
CA SER A 298 0.39 -15.86 -0.90
C SER A 298 -0.81 -15.18 -0.26
N ILE A 299 -0.67 -14.80 1.01
CA ILE A 299 -1.72 -14.08 1.76
C ILE A 299 -1.81 -12.61 1.31
N LEU A 300 -0.67 -11.92 1.17
CA LEU A 300 -0.63 -10.52 0.75
C LEU A 300 -1.20 -10.28 -0.66
N ASN A 301 -1.11 -11.27 -1.54
CA ASN A 301 -1.70 -11.23 -2.88
C ASN A 301 -3.15 -11.78 -2.95
N SER A 302 -3.72 -12.25 -1.84
CA SER A 302 -5.09 -12.76 -1.79
C SER A 302 -6.14 -11.65 -1.88
N LEU A 303 -7.33 -12.01 -2.37
CA LEU A 303 -8.50 -11.13 -2.36
C LEU A 303 -8.87 -10.73 -0.92
N PHE A 304 -8.70 -11.65 0.03
CA PHE A 304 -8.95 -11.40 1.45
C PHE A 304 -8.07 -10.26 1.98
N PHE A 305 -6.75 -10.33 1.76
CA PHE A 305 -5.85 -9.26 2.17
C PHE A 305 -6.26 -7.94 1.54
N LYS A 306 -6.46 -7.92 0.22
CA LYS A 306 -6.81 -6.70 -0.51
C LYS A 306 -8.03 -6.01 0.10
N THR A 307 -9.10 -6.77 0.33
CA THR A 307 -10.35 -6.21 0.84
C THR A 307 -10.28 -5.80 2.32
N GLN A 308 -9.69 -6.65 3.18
CA GLN A 308 -9.66 -6.40 4.61
C GLN A 308 -8.61 -5.35 5.02
N PHE A 309 -7.45 -5.32 4.31
CA PHE A 309 -6.43 -4.32 4.57
C PHE A 309 -6.94 -2.90 4.31
N TYR A 310 -7.54 -2.65 3.16
CA TYR A 310 -8.09 -1.32 2.87
C TYR A 310 -9.22 -0.93 3.82
N LYS A 311 -10.02 -1.89 4.22
CA LYS A 311 -11.16 -1.63 5.10
C LYS A 311 -10.75 -1.29 6.54
N PHE A 312 -9.79 -2.00 7.10
CA PHE A 312 -9.50 -1.95 8.53
C PHE A 312 -8.11 -1.45 8.91
N TYR A 313 -7.13 -1.55 8.01
CA TYR A 313 -5.72 -1.29 8.33
C TYR A 313 -5.13 -0.12 7.53
N SER A 314 -5.64 0.22 6.36
CA SER A 314 -5.20 1.40 5.64
C SER A 314 -5.59 2.66 6.41
N GLY A 315 -4.68 3.60 6.56
CA GLY A 315 -4.85 4.79 7.42
C GLY A 315 -5.91 5.81 6.99
N GLY A 316 -6.83 5.46 6.10
CA GLY A 316 -7.91 6.32 5.60
C GLY A 316 -7.38 7.55 4.84
N GLY A 317 -7.53 7.57 3.54
CA GLY A 317 -7.22 8.66 2.63
C GLY A 317 -7.71 8.26 1.25
N ILE A 318 -7.99 9.26 0.39
CA ILE A 318 -8.50 9.05 -0.98
C ILE A 318 -7.60 8.10 -1.80
N ASP A 319 -6.32 8.02 -1.45
CA ASP A 319 -5.33 7.24 -2.20
C ASP A 319 -4.94 5.90 -1.56
N GLY A 320 -5.54 5.52 -0.40
CA GLY A 320 -5.33 4.20 0.22
C GLY A 320 -3.86 3.79 0.31
N GLU A 321 -2.95 4.72 0.65
CA GLU A 321 -1.52 4.41 0.68
C GLU A 321 -1.21 3.27 1.65
N MET A 322 -0.66 2.19 1.12
CA MET A 322 -0.08 1.12 1.92
C MET A 322 1.30 1.56 2.40
N THR A 323 1.40 1.89 3.68
CA THR A 323 2.66 2.29 4.31
C THR A 323 3.28 1.12 5.06
N ILE A 324 4.59 1.21 5.35
CA ILE A 324 5.26 0.23 6.24
C ILE A 324 4.54 0.14 7.60
N PHE A 325 4.07 1.27 8.13
CA PHE A 325 3.41 1.31 9.44
C PHE A 325 2.07 0.58 9.45
N THR A 326 1.26 0.78 8.40
CA THR A 326 -0.04 0.13 8.28
C THR A 326 0.09 -1.35 7.94
N LEU A 327 1.01 -1.73 7.05
CA LEU A 327 1.24 -3.13 6.67
C LEU A 327 1.76 -3.96 7.85
N LYS A 328 2.63 -3.41 8.68
CA LYS A 328 3.18 -4.08 9.87
C LYS A 328 2.12 -4.50 10.89
N GLU A 329 0.99 -3.80 10.92
CA GLU A 329 -0.10 -4.11 11.85
C GLU A 329 -1.04 -5.21 11.33
N PHE A 330 -0.96 -5.59 10.02
CA PHE A 330 -1.84 -6.62 9.49
C PHE A 330 -1.47 -8.00 10.05
N PRO A 331 -2.44 -8.71 10.69
CA PRO A 331 -2.16 -10.00 11.30
C PRO A 331 -2.23 -11.13 10.27
N ILE A 332 -1.16 -11.93 10.18
CA ILE A 332 -1.08 -13.15 9.38
C ILE A 332 -0.95 -14.35 10.33
N PRO A 333 -1.72 -15.45 10.13
CA PRO A 333 -1.62 -16.63 10.99
C PRO A 333 -0.25 -17.29 10.88
N LYS A 334 0.39 -17.53 12.02
CA LYS A 334 1.61 -18.36 12.08
C LYS A 334 1.22 -19.83 12.13
N ILE A 335 1.56 -20.55 11.09
CA ILE A 335 1.36 -22.00 10.97
C ILE A 335 2.72 -22.69 10.80
N ASP A 336 2.79 -23.98 11.09
CA ASP A 336 4.00 -24.77 10.93
C ASP A 336 4.42 -24.91 9.46
N GLU A 337 5.68 -25.26 9.22
CA GLU A 337 6.25 -25.34 7.87
C GLU A 337 5.53 -26.34 6.96
N GLU A 338 5.05 -27.47 7.49
CA GLU A 338 4.29 -28.46 6.70
C GLU A 338 2.97 -27.86 6.20
N SER A 339 2.28 -27.13 7.06
CA SER A 339 1.03 -26.44 6.73
C SER A 339 1.24 -25.28 5.74
N GLN A 340 2.45 -24.69 5.68
CA GLN A 340 2.81 -23.66 4.69
C GLN A 340 3.07 -24.24 3.30
N LYS A 341 3.53 -25.50 3.17
CA LYS A 341 3.93 -26.10 1.90
C LYS A 341 2.88 -25.99 0.78
N PRO A 342 1.59 -26.25 1.00
CA PRO A 342 0.58 -26.09 -0.06
C PRO A 342 0.53 -24.67 -0.63
N PHE A 343 0.66 -23.63 0.21
CA PHE A 343 0.72 -22.24 -0.23
C PHE A 343 1.99 -21.96 -1.04
N ILE A 344 3.14 -22.45 -0.55
CA ILE A 344 4.44 -22.28 -1.19
C ILE A 344 4.44 -22.92 -2.59
N ASN A 345 3.91 -24.13 -2.73
CA ASN A 345 3.85 -24.84 -4.01
C ASN A 345 3.00 -24.07 -5.04
N LEU A 346 1.83 -23.56 -4.65
CA LEU A 346 0.98 -22.76 -5.53
C LEU A 346 1.66 -21.46 -5.94
N VAL A 347 2.37 -20.80 -5.04
CA VAL A 347 3.17 -19.61 -5.35
C VAL A 347 4.28 -19.94 -6.35
N ASP A 348 5.00 -21.05 -6.15
CA ASP A 348 6.08 -21.47 -7.06
C ASP A 348 5.54 -21.77 -8.46
N GLU A 349 4.40 -22.45 -8.59
CA GLU A 349 3.74 -22.67 -9.88
C GLU A 349 3.33 -21.35 -10.57
N ILE A 350 2.79 -20.39 -9.81
CA ILE A 350 2.46 -19.07 -10.36
C ILE A 350 3.73 -18.36 -10.84
N LEU A 351 4.80 -18.34 -10.05
CA LEU A 351 6.05 -17.70 -10.42
C LEU A 351 6.69 -18.33 -11.66
N GLU A 352 6.65 -19.66 -11.77
CA GLU A 352 7.13 -20.39 -12.95
C GLU A 352 6.28 -20.06 -14.18
N ALA A 353 4.95 -20.05 -14.05
CA ALA A 353 4.04 -19.70 -15.14
C ALA A 353 4.27 -18.26 -15.61
N LYS A 354 4.42 -17.28 -14.68
CA LYS A 354 4.72 -15.87 -14.99
C LYS A 354 6.06 -15.73 -15.73
N GLN A 355 7.09 -16.51 -15.34
CA GLN A 355 8.37 -16.49 -16.05
C GLN A 355 8.22 -17.02 -17.49
N LYS A 356 7.54 -18.16 -17.67
CA LYS A 356 7.27 -18.72 -19.02
C LYS A 356 6.47 -17.77 -19.89
N ILE A 357 5.49 -17.05 -19.32
CA ILE A 357 4.74 -16.02 -20.05
C ILE A 357 5.67 -14.92 -20.57
N LYS A 358 6.64 -14.47 -19.75
CA LYS A 358 7.65 -13.48 -20.21
C LYS A 358 8.52 -14.02 -21.34
N ASP A 359 8.94 -15.26 -21.24
CA ASP A 359 9.82 -15.89 -22.23
C ASP A 359 9.09 -16.13 -23.57
N TYR A 360 7.80 -16.44 -23.52
CA TYR A 360 7.00 -16.79 -24.71
C TYR A 360 6.43 -15.56 -25.46
N LYS A 361 6.20 -14.43 -24.78
CA LYS A 361 5.69 -13.21 -25.42
C LYS A 361 6.57 -12.72 -26.57
N PRO A 362 7.90 -12.57 -26.43
CA PRO A 362 8.79 -12.18 -27.52
C PRO A 362 8.77 -13.20 -28.67
N LEU A 363 8.66 -14.51 -28.37
CA LEU A 363 8.58 -15.57 -29.38
C LEU A 363 7.26 -15.50 -30.17
N LEU A 364 6.17 -15.13 -29.52
CA LEU A 364 4.89 -14.88 -30.16
C LEU A 364 4.97 -13.67 -31.10
N ASP A 365 5.57 -12.57 -30.64
CA ASP A 365 5.76 -11.37 -31.47
C ASP A 365 6.63 -11.68 -32.70
N GLU A 366 7.67 -12.49 -32.55
CA GLU A 366 8.50 -12.97 -33.67
C GLU A 366 7.69 -13.86 -34.64
N ALA A 367 6.89 -14.79 -34.13
CA ALA A 367 6.06 -15.67 -34.97
C ALA A 367 5.04 -14.87 -35.80
N ILE A 368 4.40 -13.87 -35.18
CA ILE A 368 3.47 -12.95 -35.88
C ILE A 368 4.22 -12.17 -36.95
N LYS A 369 5.36 -11.56 -36.63
CA LYS A 369 6.17 -10.78 -37.59
C LYS A 369 6.61 -11.61 -38.80
N ASN A 370 6.90 -12.88 -38.59
CA ASN A 370 7.37 -13.79 -39.64
C ASN A 370 6.22 -14.54 -40.36
N ASN A 371 4.94 -14.22 -40.07
CA ASN A 371 3.73 -14.90 -40.59
C ASN A 371 3.76 -16.43 -40.39
N ASN A 372 4.32 -16.89 -39.24
CA ASN A 372 4.36 -18.30 -38.89
C ASN A 372 3.10 -18.67 -38.10
N PHE A 373 2.00 -18.93 -38.79
CA PHE A 373 0.68 -19.17 -38.19
C PHE A 373 0.63 -20.39 -37.26
N ASP A 374 1.31 -21.50 -37.58
CA ASP A 374 1.31 -22.69 -36.73
C ASP A 374 1.98 -22.41 -35.39
N ARG A 375 3.13 -21.73 -35.41
CA ARG A 375 3.84 -21.32 -34.21
C ARG A 375 3.07 -20.28 -33.38
N GLU A 376 2.42 -19.34 -34.07
CA GLU A 376 1.56 -18.32 -33.41
C GLU A 376 0.41 -18.99 -32.64
N ILE A 377 -0.32 -19.94 -33.30
CA ILE A 377 -1.43 -20.64 -32.65
C ILE A 377 -0.95 -21.46 -31.45
N ALA A 378 0.17 -22.19 -31.60
CA ALA A 378 0.74 -22.98 -30.52
C ALA A 378 1.15 -22.11 -29.31
N LEU A 379 1.83 -20.98 -29.54
CA LEU A 379 2.25 -20.06 -28.48
C LEU A 379 1.07 -19.36 -27.82
N LYS A 380 0.04 -18.94 -28.55
CA LYS A 380 -1.18 -18.37 -27.99
C LYS A 380 -1.88 -19.35 -27.04
N LYS A 381 -2.02 -20.63 -27.47
CA LYS A 381 -2.62 -21.66 -26.63
C LYS A 381 -1.82 -21.92 -25.36
N GLU A 382 -0.49 -21.95 -25.46
CA GLU A 382 0.37 -22.15 -24.30
C GLU A 382 0.31 -20.95 -23.33
N LEU A 383 0.29 -19.71 -23.84
CA LEU A 383 0.12 -18.52 -23.01
C LEU A 383 -1.23 -18.53 -22.27
N GLU A 384 -2.31 -18.93 -22.95
CA GLU A 384 -3.63 -19.07 -22.32
C GLU A 384 -3.61 -20.13 -21.20
N ASN A 385 -2.96 -21.28 -21.43
CA ASN A 385 -2.79 -22.30 -20.39
C ASN A 385 -2.04 -21.77 -19.17
N LEU A 386 -0.95 -21.03 -19.38
CA LEU A 386 -0.14 -20.44 -18.29
C LEU A 386 -0.93 -19.38 -17.51
N GLU A 387 -1.71 -18.54 -18.20
CA GLU A 387 -2.60 -17.57 -17.54
C GLU A 387 -3.71 -18.27 -16.74
N ASN A 388 -4.24 -19.38 -17.23
CA ASN A 388 -5.22 -20.21 -16.52
C ASN A 388 -4.62 -20.85 -15.27
N ILE A 389 -3.37 -21.33 -15.32
CA ILE A 389 -2.65 -21.83 -14.14
C ILE A 389 -2.56 -20.74 -13.08
N CYS A 390 -2.11 -19.53 -13.44
CA CYS A 390 -2.03 -18.41 -12.50
C CYS A 390 -3.39 -18.13 -11.86
N THR A 391 -4.44 -17.97 -12.67
CA THR A 391 -5.78 -17.62 -12.19
C THR A 391 -6.38 -18.71 -11.31
N THR A 392 -6.16 -19.98 -11.65
CA THR A 392 -6.67 -21.12 -10.88
C THR A 392 -5.96 -21.21 -9.53
N ASN A 393 -4.64 -21.10 -9.51
CA ASN A 393 -3.86 -21.18 -8.28
C ASN A 393 -4.15 -20.01 -7.35
N GLU A 394 -4.35 -18.79 -7.89
CA GLU A 394 -4.79 -17.63 -7.11
C GLU A 394 -6.14 -17.88 -6.42
N LYS A 395 -7.12 -18.47 -7.12
CA LYS A 395 -8.42 -18.83 -6.52
C LYS A 395 -8.28 -19.90 -5.44
N ILE A 396 -7.40 -20.91 -5.65
CA ILE A 396 -7.13 -21.92 -4.63
C ILE A 396 -6.52 -21.26 -3.40
N ILE A 397 -5.56 -20.37 -3.57
CA ILE A 397 -4.95 -19.61 -2.46
C ILE A 397 -6.03 -18.82 -1.71
N ASP A 398 -6.95 -18.12 -2.41
CA ASP A 398 -8.04 -17.37 -1.76
C ASP A 398 -8.90 -18.28 -0.88
N GLN A 399 -9.28 -19.47 -1.37
CA GLN A 399 -10.06 -20.43 -0.60
C GLN A 399 -9.28 -20.99 0.61
N MET A 400 -7.97 -21.20 0.47
CA MET A 400 -7.11 -21.61 1.57
C MET A 400 -6.98 -20.50 2.62
N VAL A 401 -6.86 -19.24 2.20
CA VAL A 401 -6.80 -18.09 3.10
C VAL A 401 -8.12 -17.93 3.86
N TYR A 402 -9.28 -18.10 3.22
CA TYR A 402 -10.56 -18.08 3.92
C TYR A 402 -10.66 -19.12 5.03
N LYS A 403 -10.19 -20.36 4.74
CA LYS A 403 -10.11 -21.43 5.75
C LYS A 403 -9.12 -21.11 6.88
N LEU A 404 -7.99 -20.49 6.53
CA LEU A 404 -6.95 -20.11 7.48
C LEU A 404 -7.46 -19.13 8.55
N TYR A 405 -8.38 -18.24 8.17
CA TYR A 405 -9.04 -17.29 9.07
C TYR A 405 -10.41 -17.78 9.58
N ASP A 406 -10.73 -19.06 9.38
CA ASP A 406 -12.00 -19.70 9.82
C ASP A 406 -13.25 -18.91 9.39
N LEU A 407 -13.28 -18.47 8.12
CA LEU A 407 -14.41 -17.72 7.58
C LEU A 407 -15.58 -18.64 7.26
N THR A 408 -16.77 -18.23 7.67
CA THR A 408 -18.04 -18.87 7.28
C THR A 408 -18.40 -18.54 5.83
N PRO A 409 -19.26 -19.33 5.15
CA PRO A 409 -19.71 -19.04 3.79
C PRO A 409 -20.31 -17.64 3.60
N ASP A 410 -21.00 -17.10 4.62
CA ASP A 410 -21.58 -15.76 4.57
C ASP A 410 -20.49 -14.67 4.68
N GLU A 411 -19.46 -14.89 5.51
CA GLU A 411 -18.31 -13.98 5.61
C GLU A 411 -17.48 -13.97 4.33
N ILE A 412 -17.30 -15.14 3.68
CA ILE A 412 -16.64 -15.24 2.36
C ILE A 412 -17.41 -14.40 1.32
N LYS A 413 -18.74 -14.49 1.27
CA LYS A 413 -19.56 -13.67 0.37
C LYS A 413 -19.35 -12.17 0.62
N ILE A 414 -19.22 -11.74 1.89
CA ILE A 414 -18.96 -10.34 2.24
C ILE A 414 -17.60 -9.90 1.67
N VAL A 415 -16.56 -10.72 1.83
CA VAL A 415 -15.22 -10.46 1.29
C VAL A 415 -15.25 -10.34 -0.24
N GLU A 416 -15.88 -11.31 -0.91
CA GLU A 416 -15.93 -11.35 -2.39
C GLU A 416 -16.77 -10.21 -2.98
N ASN A 417 -17.89 -9.82 -2.33
CA ASN A 417 -18.74 -8.72 -2.78
C ASN A 417 -18.08 -7.34 -2.53
N SER A 418 -17.23 -7.21 -1.53
CA SER A 418 -16.49 -5.96 -1.26
C SER A 418 -15.53 -5.57 -2.39
N PHE A 419 -15.23 -6.49 -3.31
CA PHE A 419 -14.36 -6.24 -4.47
C PHE A 419 -15.14 -5.84 -5.73
N ARG A 420 -16.45 -6.08 -5.79
CA ARG A 420 -17.28 -5.82 -6.98
C ARG A 420 -17.84 -4.40 -7.04
N ASN A 421 -17.69 -3.65 -5.96
CA ASN A 421 -18.09 -2.25 -5.82
C ASN A 421 -16.85 -1.34 -5.75
#